data_6a4012083ae048effd79eeb74f832b53
#
_entry.id   6a4012083ae048effd79eeb74f832b53
#
_cell.length_a   1.000
_cell.length_b   1.000
_cell.length_c   1.000
_cell.angle_alpha   90.00
_cell.angle_beta   90.00
_cell.angle_gamma   90.00
#
_symmetry.space_group_name_H-M   'P 1'
#
loop_
_entity.id
_entity.type
_entity.pdbx_description
1 polymer ?
#
loop_
_entity_poly.entity_id
_entity_poly.type
_entity_poly.pdbx_seq_one_letter_code
_entity_poly.pdbx_strand_id
1 'polypeptide(L)'
;MLVILILPILMAFGLSFTNYTLGAADFQWVGLKNYEDIFTRSTYEKMLSATFTYVAVVVPGSILLGLLAALAINSLAFGKGVYRTIYFLPVMATLVAMAIVWELALHPSIGIINRSFEGLCAAPGLSGLLSFGWLPFVDGTETFFGRGCVEGFPNWLGNRDTALATLCFIGIWQALGFNMVLYMAGLTAVPRELYHAAEMDGATSAWSRFWLVTWPMLGPTNVFVVTITAIRSFQSFDTIEALTEGGPSKSTYVMMYALFEKGIRQNLIGVAAAITVLFLIFVFIITLIQRHLVERRVTYA
;
A
#
# COMPACT_ATOMS: atom_id res chain seq x y z
N MET A 1 28.94 -11.67 -8.07
CA MET A 1 27.75 -11.10 -7.40
C MET A 1 27.54 -9.63 -7.77
N LEU A 2 28.49 -8.73 -7.62
CA LEU A 2 28.37 -7.30 -7.99
C LEU A 2 27.96 -7.08 -9.46
N VAL A 3 28.56 -7.81 -10.40
CA VAL A 3 28.25 -7.67 -11.83
C VAL A 3 26.79 -7.99 -12.14
N ILE A 4 26.23 -9.05 -11.55
CA ILE A 4 24.83 -9.45 -11.77
C ILE A 4 23.84 -8.40 -11.22
N LEU A 5 24.19 -7.69 -10.16
CA LEU A 5 23.34 -6.67 -9.56
C LEU A 5 23.51 -5.29 -10.21
N ILE A 6 24.76 -4.89 -10.48
CA ILE A 6 25.06 -3.54 -10.96
C ILE A 6 24.87 -3.41 -12.47
N LEU A 7 25.23 -4.42 -13.25
CA LEU A 7 25.15 -4.35 -14.71
C LEU A 7 23.74 -4.04 -15.23
N PRO A 8 22.65 -4.71 -14.77
CA PRO A 8 21.30 -4.36 -15.21
C PRO A 8 20.89 -2.92 -14.86
N ILE A 9 21.34 -2.40 -13.70
CA ILE A 9 21.05 -1.02 -13.29
C ILE A 9 21.76 -0.04 -14.23
N LEU A 10 23.04 -0.29 -14.56
CA LEU A 10 23.78 0.54 -15.50
C LEU A 10 23.20 0.46 -16.91
N MET A 11 22.75 -0.73 -17.33
CA MET A 11 22.08 -0.90 -18.63
C MET A 11 20.76 -0.10 -18.65
N ALA A 12 19.93 -0.22 -17.61
CA ALA A 12 18.69 0.56 -17.51
C ALA A 12 19.00 2.07 -17.53
N PHE A 13 20.03 2.51 -16.80
CA PHE A 13 20.46 3.90 -16.83
C PHE A 13 20.89 4.35 -18.21
N GLY A 14 21.73 3.58 -18.92
CA GLY A 14 22.13 3.89 -20.29
C GLY A 14 20.96 3.91 -21.28
N LEU A 15 20.09 2.89 -21.23
CA LEU A 15 18.92 2.79 -22.12
C LEU A 15 17.89 3.88 -21.88
N SER A 16 17.81 4.45 -20.68
CA SER A 16 16.88 5.52 -20.36
C SER A 16 17.05 6.81 -21.17
N PHE A 17 18.25 7.00 -21.75
CA PHE A 17 18.58 8.13 -22.62
C PHE A 17 18.41 7.81 -24.12
N THR A 18 17.82 6.67 -24.45
CA THR A 18 17.67 6.20 -25.83
C THR A 18 16.18 6.02 -26.19
N ASN A 19 15.88 5.96 -27.48
CA ASN A 19 14.57 5.57 -27.99
C ASN A 19 14.48 4.07 -28.27
N TYR A 20 15.31 3.24 -27.62
CA TYR A 20 15.38 1.82 -27.90
C TYR A 20 14.03 1.13 -27.72
N THR A 21 13.65 0.40 -28.77
CA THR A 21 12.50 -0.51 -28.79
C THR A 21 12.99 -1.94 -28.99
N LEU A 22 12.37 -2.90 -28.29
CA LEU A 22 12.78 -4.30 -28.36
C LEU A 22 12.59 -4.83 -29.79
N GLY A 23 13.67 -5.40 -30.37
CA GLY A 23 13.68 -5.92 -31.74
C GLY A 23 14.10 -4.90 -32.79
N ALA A 24 14.34 -3.64 -32.45
CA ALA A 24 14.94 -2.67 -33.38
C ALA A 24 16.43 -2.95 -33.57
N ALA A 25 16.88 -2.90 -34.82
CA ALA A 25 18.30 -3.06 -35.15
C ALA A 25 19.13 -1.85 -34.71
N ASP A 26 18.53 -0.66 -34.77
CA ASP A 26 19.18 0.61 -34.44
C ASP A 26 18.42 1.35 -33.34
N PHE A 27 19.13 2.10 -32.53
CA PHE A 27 18.56 3.04 -31.56
C PHE A 27 19.29 4.38 -31.66
N GLN A 28 18.58 5.45 -31.30
CA GLN A 28 19.14 6.78 -31.28
C GLN A 28 19.26 7.25 -29.83
N TRP A 29 20.30 8.02 -29.58
CA TRP A 29 20.46 8.70 -28.31
C TRP A 29 19.56 9.94 -28.28
N VAL A 30 18.55 9.96 -27.42
CA VAL A 30 17.55 11.04 -27.33
C VAL A 30 17.76 11.97 -26.12
N GLY A 31 18.80 11.75 -25.34
CA GLY A 31 19.11 12.54 -24.16
C GLY A 31 18.01 12.46 -23.11
N LEU A 32 17.56 13.59 -22.59
CA LEU A 32 16.55 13.68 -21.52
C LEU A 32 15.09 13.62 -22.02
N LYS A 33 14.83 13.39 -23.29
CA LYS A 33 13.48 13.43 -23.86
C LYS A 33 12.50 12.48 -23.17
N ASN A 34 12.92 11.26 -22.79
CA ASN A 34 12.08 10.31 -22.08
C ASN A 34 11.64 10.87 -20.71
N TYR A 35 12.53 11.57 -20.02
CA TYR A 35 12.23 12.22 -18.74
C TYR A 35 11.32 13.43 -18.91
N GLU A 36 11.58 14.27 -19.92
CA GLU A 36 10.72 15.40 -20.28
C GLU A 36 9.29 14.89 -20.55
N ASP A 37 9.13 13.86 -21.36
CA ASP A 37 7.84 13.21 -21.64
C ASP A 37 7.15 12.73 -20.35
N ILE A 38 7.89 12.13 -19.40
CA ILE A 38 7.34 11.65 -18.14
C ILE A 38 6.83 12.78 -17.26
N PHE A 39 7.42 13.96 -17.29
CA PHE A 39 7.00 15.10 -16.48
C PHE A 39 6.00 16.03 -17.16
N THR A 40 5.81 15.92 -18.48
CA THR A 40 4.94 16.83 -19.26
C THR A 40 3.66 16.18 -19.75
N ARG A 41 3.64 14.86 -19.99
CA ARG A 41 2.46 14.19 -20.51
C ARG A 41 1.49 13.80 -19.39
N SER A 42 0.22 14.12 -19.56
CA SER A 42 -0.85 13.84 -18.59
C SER A 42 -0.97 12.38 -18.15
N THR A 43 -0.58 11.44 -19.03
CA THR A 43 -0.56 10.00 -18.71
C THR A 43 0.42 9.68 -17.59
N TYR A 44 1.61 10.27 -17.62
CA TYR A 44 2.64 10.03 -16.60
C TYR A 44 2.42 10.86 -15.34
N GLU A 45 1.78 12.03 -15.48
CA GLU A 45 1.29 12.78 -14.30
C GLU A 45 0.30 11.93 -13.48
N LYS A 46 -0.66 11.28 -14.16
CA LYS A 46 -1.58 10.33 -13.51
C LYS A 46 -0.81 9.15 -12.88
N MET A 47 0.21 8.63 -13.55
CA MET A 47 1.07 7.55 -13.04
C MET A 47 1.74 7.94 -11.72
N LEU A 48 2.35 9.11 -11.67
CA LEU A 48 3.00 9.61 -10.47
C LEU A 48 1.97 9.85 -9.36
N SER A 49 0.88 10.55 -9.66
CA SER A 49 -0.22 10.80 -8.72
C SER A 49 -0.78 9.50 -8.14
N ALA A 50 -1.13 8.52 -8.96
CA ALA A 50 -1.64 7.24 -8.51
C ALA A 50 -0.63 6.49 -7.62
N THR A 51 0.65 6.49 -8.01
CA THR A 51 1.71 5.82 -7.24
C THR A 51 1.89 6.45 -5.86
N PHE A 52 2.04 7.78 -5.82
CA PHE A 52 2.24 8.46 -4.54
C PHE A 52 1.00 8.41 -3.64
N THR A 53 -0.20 8.51 -4.21
CA THR A 53 -1.45 8.36 -3.46
C THR A 53 -1.56 6.94 -2.87
N TYR A 54 -1.29 5.92 -3.68
CA TYR A 54 -1.30 4.53 -3.22
C TYR A 54 -0.33 4.32 -2.07
N VAL A 55 0.92 4.75 -2.21
CA VAL A 55 1.95 4.61 -1.16
C VAL A 55 1.59 5.42 0.09
N ALA A 56 1.14 6.66 -0.07
CA ALA A 56 0.78 7.54 1.05
C ALA A 56 -0.40 7.02 1.87
N VAL A 57 -1.29 6.23 1.27
CA VAL A 57 -2.44 5.63 1.96
C VAL A 57 -2.09 4.24 2.50
N VAL A 58 -1.48 3.38 1.68
CA VAL A 58 -1.23 1.97 2.06
C VAL A 58 -0.16 1.85 3.13
N VAL A 59 0.92 2.63 3.05
CA VAL A 59 2.01 2.52 4.03
C VAL A 59 1.53 2.86 5.43
N PRO A 60 1.04 4.08 5.72
CA PRO A 60 0.61 4.40 7.09
C PRO A 60 -0.60 3.58 7.53
N GLY A 61 -1.56 3.31 6.63
CA GLY A 61 -2.75 2.52 6.93
C GLY A 61 -2.40 1.09 7.38
N SER A 62 -1.57 0.39 6.63
CA SER A 62 -1.18 -0.99 6.94
C SER A 62 -0.27 -1.09 8.18
N ILE A 63 0.60 -0.10 8.39
CA ILE A 63 1.46 -0.02 9.57
C ILE A 63 0.62 0.19 10.82
N LEU A 64 -0.29 1.18 10.79
CA LEU A 64 -1.16 1.47 11.92
C LEU A 64 -2.05 0.27 12.28
N LEU A 65 -2.74 -0.29 11.29
CA LEU A 65 -3.62 -1.44 11.52
C LEU A 65 -2.82 -2.69 11.92
N GLY A 66 -1.64 -2.90 11.36
CA GLY A 66 -0.74 -3.99 11.74
C GLY A 66 -0.27 -3.87 13.19
N LEU A 67 0.10 -2.67 13.64
CA LEU A 67 0.47 -2.40 15.03
C LEU A 67 -0.71 -2.62 15.98
N LEU A 68 -1.89 -2.07 15.65
CA LEU A 68 -3.10 -2.25 16.46
C LEU A 68 -3.48 -3.74 16.58
N ALA A 69 -3.43 -4.49 15.48
CA ALA A 69 -3.69 -5.92 15.49
C ALA A 69 -2.65 -6.68 16.35
N ALA A 70 -1.36 -6.33 16.24
CA ALA A 70 -0.30 -6.93 17.05
C ALA A 70 -0.50 -6.67 18.54
N LEU A 71 -0.84 -5.45 18.93
CA LEU A 71 -1.14 -5.08 20.32
C LEU A 71 -2.37 -5.82 20.84
N ALA A 72 -3.46 -5.85 20.05
CA ALA A 72 -4.68 -6.56 20.42
C ALA A 72 -4.45 -8.06 20.61
N ILE A 73 -3.72 -8.72 19.68
CA ILE A 73 -3.42 -10.15 19.79
C ILE A 73 -2.44 -10.41 20.96
N ASN A 74 -1.48 -9.52 21.18
CA ASN A 74 -0.53 -9.68 22.28
C ASN A 74 -1.21 -9.63 23.66
N SER A 75 -2.29 -8.86 23.80
CA SER A 75 -3.06 -8.76 25.04
C SER A 75 -3.95 -9.97 25.35
N LEU A 76 -4.22 -10.85 24.36
CA LEU A 76 -5.07 -12.02 24.54
C LEU A 76 -4.40 -13.04 25.47
N ALA A 77 -5.18 -13.69 26.33
CA ALA A 77 -4.72 -14.79 27.18
C ALA A 77 -4.59 -16.10 26.36
N PHE A 78 -5.55 -16.36 25.46
CA PHE A 78 -5.64 -17.60 24.67
C PHE A 78 -5.82 -17.32 23.18
N GLY A 79 -5.51 -18.31 22.35
CA GLY A 79 -5.83 -18.27 20.92
C GLY A 79 -4.93 -17.39 20.06
N LYS A 80 -3.82 -16.85 20.57
CA LYS A 80 -2.89 -16.00 19.81
C LYS A 80 -2.47 -16.61 18.47
N GLY A 81 -2.24 -17.91 18.43
CA GLY A 81 -1.85 -18.63 17.20
C GLY A 81 -2.94 -18.59 16.13
N VAL A 82 -4.20 -18.79 16.52
CA VAL A 82 -5.33 -18.79 15.59
C VAL A 82 -5.48 -17.41 14.94
N TYR A 83 -5.48 -16.33 15.74
CA TYR A 83 -5.56 -14.96 15.20
C TYR A 83 -4.37 -14.63 14.29
N ARG A 84 -3.16 -15.04 14.68
CA ARG A 84 -1.97 -14.90 13.84
C ARG A 84 -2.16 -15.55 12.47
N THR A 85 -2.66 -16.76 12.44
CA THR A 85 -2.91 -17.51 11.20
C THR A 85 -3.97 -16.80 10.34
N ILE A 86 -5.09 -16.39 10.94
CA ILE A 86 -6.19 -15.71 10.22
C ILE A 86 -5.69 -14.42 9.55
N TYR A 87 -5.00 -13.55 10.29
CA TYR A 87 -4.51 -12.29 9.75
C TYR A 87 -3.33 -12.46 8.77
N PHE A 88 -2.57 -13.54 8.86
CA PHE A 88 -1.47 -13.82 7.96
C PHE A 88 -1.90 -14.55 6.68
N LEU A 89 -3.09 -15.16 6.66
CA LEU A 89 -3.61 -15.92 5.53
C LEU A 89 -3.62 -15.12 4.21
N PRO A 90 -4.01 -13.82 4.18
CA PRO A 90 -3.94 -13.00 2.96
C PRO A 90 -2.55 -12.87 2.36
N VAL A 91 -1.51 -12.89 3.20
CA VAL A 91 -0.11 -12.80 2.75
C VAL A 91 0.35 -14.07 2.04
N MET A 92 -0.23 -15.21 2.39
CA MET A 92 0.10 -16.53 1.82
C MET A 92 -0.72 -16.86 0.57
N ALA A 93 -1.81 -16.14 0.34
CA ALA A 93 -2.68 -16.41 -0.79
C ALA A 93 -1.99 -16.04 -2.12
N THR A 94 -2.21 -16.86 -3.15
CA THR A 94 -1.71 -16.54 -4.48
C THR A 94 -2.46 -15.35 -5.06
N LEU A 95 -1.74 -14.52 -5.82
CA LEU A 95 -2.29 -13.31 -6.44
C LEU A 95 -3.55 -13.56 -7.28
N VAL A 96 -3.51 -14.61 -8.11
CA VAL A 96 -4.64 -14.95 -8.98
C VAL A 96 -5.88 -15.31 -8.15
N ALA A 97 -5.73 -16.13 -7.10
CA ALA A 97 -6.83 -16.47 -6.22
C ALA A 97 -7.40 -15.22 -5.51
N MET A 98 -6.53 -14.33 -5.06
CA MET A 98 -6.93 -13.08 -4.42
C MET A 98 -7.67 -12.15 -5.39
N ALA A 99 -7.18 -12.02 -6.63
CA ALA A 99 -7.84 -11.19 -7.63
C ALA A 99 -9.25 -11.70 -7.93
N ILE A 100 -9.44 -13.01 -8.15
CA ILE A 100 -10.75 -13.61 -8.40
C ILE A 100 -11.70 -13.38 -7.22
N VAL A 101 -11.23 -13.58 -5.99
CA VAL A 101 -12.06 -13.37 -4.79
C VAL A 101 -12.50 -11.92 -4.66
N TRP A 102 -11.58 -10.97 -4.87
CA TRP A 102 -11.92 -9.55 -4.79
C TRP A 102 -12.80 -9.09 -5.94
N GLU A 103 -12.58 -9.57 -7.17
CA GLU A 103 -13.43 -9.28 -8.33
C GLU A 103 -14.87 -9.73 -8.08
N LEU A 104 -15.05 -10.96 -7.57
CA LEU A 104 -16.38 -11.47 -7.21
C LEU A 104 -16.99 -10.72 -6.01
N ALA A 105 -16.21 -10.42 -4.98
CA ALA A 105 -16.70 -9.73 -3.79
C ALA A 105 -17.13 -8.29 -4.06
N LEU A 106 -16.43 -7.61 -4.98
CA LEU A 106 -16.66 -6.21 -5.37
C LEU A 106 -17.56 -6.08 -6.61
N HIS A 107 -18.09 -7.20 -7.14
CA HIS A 107 -18.91 -7.17 -8.33
C HIS A 107 -20.18 -6.32 -8.10
N PRO A 108 -20.54 -5.40 -9.03
CA PRO A 108 -21.62 -4.43 -8.81
C PRO A 108 -22.97 -5.06 -8.46
N SER A 109 -23.36 -6.16 -9.13
CA SER A 109 -24.69 -6.74 -9.01
C SER A 109 -24.79 -8.00 -8.14
N ILE A 110 -23.72 -8.80 -8.07
CA ILE A 110 -23.73 -10.09 -7.32
C ILE A 110 -22.77 -10.09 -6.13
N GLY A 111 -21.91 -9.07 -6.01
CA GLY A 111 -20.86 -9.00 -5.02
C GLY A 111 -21.41 -8.93 -3.59
N ILE A 112 -20.81 -9.71 -2.70
CA ILE A 112 -21.21 -9.78 -1.29
C ILE A 112 -21.13 -8.42 -0.60
N ILE A 113 -20.18 -7.57 -1.01
CA ILE A 113 -19.97 -6.24 -0.39
C ILE A 113 -21.17 -5.33 -0.68
N ASN A 114 -21.56 -5.17 -1.95
CA ASN A 114 -22.72 -4.35 -2.33
C ASN A 114 -24.01 -4.89 -1.72
N ARG A 115 -24.24 -6.21 -1.77
CA ARG A 115 -25.41 -6.83 -1.15
C ARG A 115 -25.46 -6.65 0.37
N SER A 116 -24.31 -6.68 1.05
CA SER A 116 -24.25 -6.42 2.48
C SER A 116 -24.62 -4.97 2.80
N PHE A 117 -24.14 -4.02 2.01
CA PHE A 117 -24.50 -2.60 2.17
C PHE A 117 -25.98 -2.34 1.84
N GLU A 118 -26.52 -2.94 0.80
CA GLU A 118 -27.96 -2.88 0.48
C GLU A 118 -28.81 -3.45 1.62
N GLY A 119 -28.38 -4.58 2.21
CA GLY A 119 -29.03 -5.16 3.38
C GLY A 119 -28.99 -4.24 4.62
N LEU A 120 -27.90 -3.53 4.83
CA LEU A 120 -27.77 -2.53 5.89
C LEU A 120 -28.70 -1.31 5.63
N CYS A 121 -28.85 -0.90 4.37
CA CYS A 121 -29.77 0.17 4.00
C CYS A 121 -31.25 -0.22 4.23
N ALA A 122 -31.58 -1.49 4.03
CA ALA A 122 -32.94 -2.01 4.26
C ALA A 122 -33.28 -2.20 5.76
N ALA A 123 -32.29 -2.20 6.64
CA ALA A 123 -32.49 -2.42 8.08
C ALA A 123 -33.12 -1.18 8.73
N PRO A 124 -34.31 -1.31 9.38
CA PRO A 124 -35.00 -0.18 10.00
C PRO A 124 -34.15 0.43 11.16
N GLY A 125 -33.90 1.73 11.07
CA GLY A 125 -33.13 2.49 12.06
C GLY A 125 -31.63 2.62 11.79
N LEU A 126 -31.04 1.77 10.97
CA LEU A 126 -29.60 1.81 10.64
C LEU A 126 -29.32 2.76 9.45
N SER A 127 -30.27 2.93 8.54
CA SER A 127 -30.21 3.89 7.44
C SER A 127 -29.99 5.33 7.91
N GLY A 128 -30.62 5.73 9.05
CA GLY A 128 -30.41 7.03 9.67
C GLY A 128 -29.03 7.20 10.33
N LEU A 129 -28.45 6.13 10.83
CA LEU A 129 -27.11 6.13 11.44
C LEU A 129 -26.00 6.17 10.37
N LEU A 130 -26.22 5.53 9.24
CA LEU A 130 -25.27 5.50 8.11
C LEU A 130 -25.31 6.80 7.27
N SER A 131 -26.44 7.52 7.31
CA SER A 131 -26.56 8.85 6.67
C SER A 131 -25.91 9.98 7.51
N PHE A 132 -25.51 9.69 8.75
CA PHE A 132 -24.78 10.64 9.58
C PHE A 132 -23.33 10.77 9.07
N GLY A 133 -22.96 11.96 8.59
CA GLY A 133 -21.73 12.36 7.92
C GLY A 133 -20.40 12.12 8.64
N TRP A 134 -20.10 10.89 8.97
CA TRP A 134 -18.88 10.49 9.69
C TRP A 134 -17.70 10.13 8.78
N LEU A 135 -17.91 10.04 7.48
CA LEU A 135 -16.82 9.78 6.52
C LEU A 135 -16.77 10.90 5.47
N PRO A 136 -15.98 11.96 5.70
CA PRO A 136 -15.85 13.08 4.77
C PRO A 136 -14.84 12.74 3.66
N PHE A 137 -15.20 11.86 2.72
CA PHE A 137 -14.36 11.57 1.56
C PHE A 137 -15.02 11.89 0.21
N VAL A 138 -16.13 12.63 0.21
CA VAL A 138 -16.75 13.10 -1.03
C VAL A 138 -17.17 14.56 -0.85
N ASP A 139 -16.79 15.39 -1.80
CA ASP A 139 -17.17 16.80 -1.86
C ASP A 139 -18.64 17.03 -1.55
N GLY A 140 -18.85 17.78 -0.47
CA GLY A 140 -20.01 18.50 -0.02
C GLY A 140 -21.38 17.98 -0.39
N THR A 141 -22.15 17.55 0.57
CA THR A 141 -23.59 17.51 0.77
C THR A 141 -24.30 16.17 0.86
N GLU A 142 -23.74 15.05 0.31
CA GLU A 142 -24.35 13.73 0.45
C GLU A 142 -23.32 12.67 0.83
N THR A 143 -23.59 11.96 1.93
CA THR A 143 -22.70 10.90 2.41
C THR A 143 -22.68 9.75 1.42
N PHE A 144 -21.50 9.09 1.27
CA PHE A 144 -21.31 7.93 0.42
C PHE A 144 -22.39 6.85 0.61
N PHE A 145 -22.75 6.57 1.87
CA PHE A 145 -23.81 5.61 2.20
C PHE A 145 -25.21 6.11 1.86
N GLY A 146 -25.50 7.41 2.02
CA GLY A 146 -26.80 7.99 1.66
C GLY A 146 -27.10 7.85 0.17
N ARG A 147 -26.13 8.17 -0.69
CA ARG A 147 -26.24 7.94 -2.15
C ARG A 147 -26.33 6.45 -2.49
N GLY A 148 -25.47 5.64 -1.90
CA GLY A 148 -25.44 4.21 -2.15
C GLY A 148 -26.77 3.52 -1.82
N CYS A 149 -27.48 3.96 -0.78
CA CYS A 149 -28.77 3.42 -0.42
C CYS A 149 -29.89 3.85 -1.40
N VAL A 150 -29.77 4.98 -2.10
CA VAL A 150 -30.79 5.51 -3.03
C VAL A 150 -30.49 5.12 -4.48
N GLU A 151 -29.24 5.28 -4.90
CA GLU A 151 -28.81 5.12 -6.30
C GLU A 151 -28.11 3.77 -6.57
N GLY A 152 -27.84 3.00 -5.51
CA GLY A 152 -27.03 1.77 -5.57
C GLY A 152 -25.53 2.05 -5.35
N PHE A 153 -24.82 1.01 -4.89
CA PHE A 153 -23.38 1.12 -4.64
C PHE A 153 -22.57 1.06 -5.94
N PRO A 154 -21.46 1.80 -6.01
CA PRO A 154 -20.71 1.94 -7.25
C PRO A 154 -20.06 0.62 -7.70
N ASN A 155 -19.70 0.57 -8.99
CA ASN A 155 -18.73 -0.40 -9.47
C ASN A 155 -17.34 0.02 -8.93
N TRP A 156 -16.91 -0.60 -7.85
CA TRP A 156 -15.72 -0.25 -7.09
C TRP A 156 -14.44 -0.20 -7.94
N LEU A 157 -14.27 -1.14 -8.84
CA LEU A 157 -13.10 -1.25 -9.71
C LEU A 157 -13.30 -0.55 -11.06
N GLY A 158 -14.54 -0.39 -11.50
CA GLY A 158 -14.87 0.21 -12.81
C GLY A 158 -15.13 1.70 -12.77
N ASN A 159 -15.21 2.33 -11.60
CA ASN A 159 -15.36 3.77 -11.46
C ASN A 159 -14.01 4.44 -11.18
N ARG A 160 -13.71 5.52 -11.89
CA ARG A 160 -12.46 6.27 -11.80
C ARG A 160 -12.17 6.78 -10.38
N ASP A 161 -13.21 7.20 -9.66
CA ASP A 161 -13.06 7.86 -8.37
C ASP A 161 -12.89 6.85 -7.21
N THR A 162 -13.36 5.62 -7.39
CA THR A 162 -13.31 4.57 -6.36
C THR A 162 -12.22 3.53 -6.59
N ALA A 163 -11.78 3.31 -7.83
CA ALA A 163 -10.88 2.22 -8.16
C ALA A 163 -9.55 2.27 -7.39
N LEU A 164 -8.90 3.43 -7.33
CA LEU A 164 -7.64 3.58 -6.60
C LEU A 164 -7.82 3.40 -5.09
N ALA A 165 -8.90 3.95 -4.51
CA ALA A 165 -9.21 3.80 -3.09
C ALA A 165 -9.48 2.33 -2.73
N THR A 166 -10.18 1.60 -3.60
CA THR A 166 -10.43 0.16 -3.45
C THR A 166 -9.14 -0.65 -3.48
N LEU A 167 -8.24 -0.35 -4.41
CA LEU A 167 -6.92 -0.99 -4.45
C LEU A 167 -6.07 -0.64 -3.22
N CYS A 168 -6.16 0.58 -2.70
CA CYS A 168 -5.51 0.95 -1.44
C CYS A 168 -6.06 0.12 -0.27
N PHE A 169 -7.37 -0.08 -0.19
CA PHE A 169 -7.99 -0.92 0.84
C PHE A 169 -7.49 -2.38 0.76
N ILE A 170 -7.48 -2.96 -0.44
CA ILE A 170 -6.96 -4.32 -0.67
C ILE A 170 -5.48 -4.40 -0.28
N GLY A 171 -4.67 -3.41 -0.66
CA GLY A 171 -3.26 -3.32 -0.32
C GLY A 171 -3.01 -3.21 1.19
N ILE A 172 -3.80 -2.40 1.90
CA ILE A 172 -3.75 -2.29 3.37
C ILE A 172 -4.08 -3.63 4.00
N TRP A 173 -5.18 -4.26 3.60
CA TRP A 173 -5.62 -5.54 4.14
C TRP A 173 -4.56 -6.65 3.93
N GLN A 174 -3.95 -6.71 2.76
CA GLN A 174 -2.90 -7.68 2.45
C GLN A 174 -1.62 -7.43 3.25
N ALA A 175 -1.19 -6.16 3.36
CA ALA A 175 0.03 -5.80 4.09
C ALA A 175 -0.12 -5.86 5.61
N LEU A 176 -1.35 -5.72 6.14
CA LEU A 176 -1.65 -5.72 7.57
C LEU A 176 -1.11 -6.98 8.26
N GLY A 177 -1.36 -8.16 7.71
CA GLY A 177 -0.94 -9.43 8.29
C GLY A 177 0.58 -9.55 8.41
N PHE A 178 1.30 -9.11 7.40
CA PHE A 178 2.77 -9.09 7.41
C PHE A 178 3.31 -8.11 8.47
N ASN A 179 2.80 -6.89 8.49
CA ASN A 179 3.20 -5.87 9.45
C ASN A 179 2.87 -6.29 10.89
N MET A 180 1.70 -6.91 11.11
CA MET A 180 1.29 -7.46 12.40
C MET A 180 2.31 -8.48 12.92
N VAL A 181 2.77 -9.41 12.09
CA VAL A 181 3.76 -10.43 12.51
C VAL A 181 5.09 -9.79 12.90
N LEU A 182 5.55 -8.80 12.12
CA LEU A 182 6.77 -8.06 12.45
C LEU A 182 6.66 -7.31 13.78
N TYR A 183 5.52 -6.64 14.02
CA TYR A 183 5.28 -5.96 15.30
C TYR A 183 5.16 -6.94 16.47
N MET A 184 4.53 -8.10 16.26
CA MET A 184 4.50 -9.13 17.30
C MET A 184 5.89 -9.63 17.66
N ALA A 185 6.78 -9.80 16.69
CA ALA A 185 8.18 -10.13 16.94
C ALA A 185 8.87 -9.04 17.75
N GLY A 186 8.70 -7.77 17.38
CA GLY A 186 9.22 -6.62 18.13
C GLY A 186 8.68 -6.54 19.56
N LEU A 187 7.37 -6.76 19.75
CA LEU A 187 6.75 -6.76 21.08
C LEU A 187 7.26 -7.88 21.99
N THR A 188 7.60 -9.04 21.44
CA THR A 188 8.16 -10.15 22.24
C THR A 188 9.61 -9.90 22.65
N ALA A 189 10.32 -9.01 21.98
CA ALA A 189 11.69 -8.63 22.32
C ALA A 189 11.77 -7.60 23.47
N VAL A 190 10.65 -6.97 23.86
CA VAL A 190 10.63 -5.99 24.96
C VAL A 190 10.71 -6.71 26.30
N PRO A 191 11.74 -6.43 27.15
CA PRO A 191 11.90 -7.02 28.47
C PRO A 191 10.73 -6.68 29.39
N ARG A 192 10.22 -7.68 30.12
CA ARG A 192 9.09 -7.50 31.04
C ARG A 192 9.43 -6.59 32.22
N GLU A 193 10.68 -6.56 32.61
CA GLU A 193 11.21 -5.73 33.70
C GLU A 193 10.95 -4.25 33.46
N LEU A 194 10.99 -3.79 32.21
CA LEU A 194 10.70 -2.39 31.85
C LEU A 194 9.23 -2.02 32.14
N TYR A 195 8.31 -2.95 31.94
CA TYR A 195 6.91 -2.72 32.27
C TYR A 195 6.68 -2.65 33.78
N HIS A 196 7.35 -3.51 34.56
CA HIS A 196 7.29 -3.47 36.02
C HIS A 196 7.93 -2.20 36.58
N ALA A 197 9.08 -1.78 36.04
CA ALA A 197 9.69 -0.51 36.43
C ALA A 197 8.76 0.67 36.14
N ALA A 198 8.16 0.73 34.96
CA ALA A 198 7.20 1.78 34.60
C ALA A 198 5.95 1.79 35.52
N GLU A 199 5.48 0.62 35.94
CA GLU A 199 4.37 0.52 36.92
C GLU A 199 4.76 1.10 38.27
N MET A 200 5.99 0.85 38.75
CA MET A 200 6.50 1.44 39.99
C MET A 200 6.66 2.96 39.90
N ASP A 201 6.98 3.48 38.70
CA ASP A 201 7.06 4.91 38.40
C ASP A 201 5.69 5.58 38.16
N GLY A 202 4.59 4.85 38.37
CA GLY A 202 3.21 5.37 38.30
C GLY A 202 2.54 5.23 36.92
N ALA A 203 3.12 4.52 35.96
CA ALA A 203 2.49 4.23 34.67
C ALA A 203 1.43 3.11 34.79
N THR A 204 0.32 3.37 35.47
CA THR A 204 -0.72 2.37 35.76
C THR A 204 -1.60 2.04 34.55
N SER A 205 -1.76 2.97 33.58
CA SER A 205 -2.61 2.76 32.41
C SER A 205 -1.85 2.07 31.26
N ALA A 206 -2.59 1.28 30.45
CA ALA A 206 -2.05 0.68 29.23
C ALA A 206 -1.52 1.73 28.25
N TRP A 207 -2.17 2.90 28.19
CA TRP A 207 -1.75 4.02 27.33
C TRP A 207 -0.43 4.63 27.79
N SER A 208 -0.24 4.84 29.11
CA SER A 208 1.02 5.34 29.66
C SER A 208 2.15 4.35 29.40
N ARG A 209 1.94 3.05 29.63
CA ARG A 209 2.94 2.00 29.37
C ARG A 209 3.28 1.90 27.87
N PHE A 210 2.29 2.09 26.99
CA PHE A 210 2.53 2.12 25.55
C PHE A 210 3.53 3.23 25.18
N TRP A 211 3.32 4.46 25.61
CA TRP A 211 4.17 5.58 25.25
C TRP A 211 5.53 5.60 25.96
N LEU A 212 5.58 5.14 27.21
CA LEU A 212 6.81 5.14 28.01
C LEU A 212 7.75 3.96 27.70
N VAL A 213 7.19 2.79 27.39
CA VAL A 213 7.97 1.56 27.20
C VAL A 213 7.82 1.01 25.79
N THR A 214 6.57 0.67 25.39
CA THR A 214 6.34 -0.09 24.15
C THR A 214 6.80 0.66 22.91
N TRP A 215 6.36 1.90 22.74
CA TRP A 215 6.65 2.70 21.55
C TRP A 215 8.15 3.01 21.38
N PRO A 216 8.90 3.44 22.40
CA PRO A 216 10.34 3.62 22.26
C PRO A 216 11.10 2.33 21.96
N MET A 217 10.73 1.22 22.62
CA MET A 217 11.37 -0.09 22.40
C MET A 217 11.07 -0.69 21.03
N LEU A 218 9.92 -0.34 20.42
CA LEU A 218 9.60 -0.70 19.04
C LEU A 218 10.35 0.14 17.98
N GLY A 219 11.17 1.10 18.39
CA GLY A 219 11.93 1.97 17.49
C GLY A 219 12.61 1.25 16.34
N PRO A 220 13.50 0.27 16.58
CA PRO A 220 14.17 -0.50 15.53
C PRO A 220 13.19 -1.27 14.64
N THR A 221 12.14 -1.85 15.23
CA THR A 221 11.08 -2.56 14.49
C THR A 221 10.29 -1.59 13.60
N ASN A 222 9.97 -0.39 14.09
CA ASN A 222 9.27 0.64 13.30
C ASN A 222 10.08 1.04 12.06
N VAL A 223 11.42 1.27 12.21
CA VAL A 223 12.29 1.57 11.06
C VAL A 223 12.19 0.47 10.02
N PHE A 224 12.32 -0.78 10.44
CA PHE A 224 12.29 -1.93 9.54
C PHE A 224 10.92 -2.07 8.86
N VAL A 225 9.82 -2.00 9.62
CA VAL A 225 8.45 -2.14 9.10
C VAL A 225 8.12 -1.04 8.11
N VAL A 226 8.43 0.22 8.43
CA VAL A 226 8.19 1.36 7.53
C VAL A 226 8.98 1.18 6.23
N THR A 227 10.26 0.81 6.32
CA THR A 227 11.12 0.65 5.15
C THR A 227 10.62 -0.46 4.23
N ILE A 228 10.39 -1.66 4.77
CA ILE A 228 9.96 -2.80 3.95
C ILE A 228 8.57 -2.60 3.35
N THR A 229 7.65 -2.00 4.13
CA THR A 229 6.29 -1.72 3.66
C THR A 229 6.29 -0.64 2.57
N ALA A 230 7.10 0.41 2.70
CA ALA A 230 7.24 1.42 1.66
C ALA A 230 7.78 0.83 0.36
N ILE A 231 8.87 0.05 0.43
CA ILE A 231 9.45 -0.61 -0.76
C ILE A 231 8.40 -1.50 -1.44
N ARG A 232 7.69 -2.35 -0.68
CA ARG A 232 6.64 -3.23 -1.22
C ARG A 232 5.48 -2.46 -1.83
N SER A 233 5.07 -1.34 -1.22
CA SER A 233 3.97 -0.52 -1.76
C SER A 233 4.35 0.16 -3.08
N PHE A 234 5.60 0.60 -3.23
CA PHE A 234 6.09 1.10 -4.52
C PHE A 234 6.19 0.00 -5.59
N GLN A 235 6.45 -1.24 -5.18
CA GLN A 235 6.52 -2.41 -6.07
C GLN A 235 5.14 -3.03 -6.35
N SER A 236 4.05 -2.39 -5.93
CA SER A 236 2.69 -2.90 -6.18
C SER A 236 2.42 -2.95 -7.68
N PHE A 237 2.29 -4.15 -8.21
CA PHE A 237 2.02 -4.44 -9.61
C PHE A 237 0.88 -5.43 -9.76
N ASP A 238 1.03 -6.57 -9.10
CA ASP A 238 0.23 -7.78 -9.34
C ASP A 238 -1.28 -7.57 -9.13
N THR A 239 -1.66 -6.91 -8.04
CA THR A 239 -3.08 -6.61 -7.73
C THR A 239 -3.67 -5.64 -8.75
N ILE A 240 -2.87 -4.69 -9.23
CA ILE A 240 -3.31 -3.68 -10.20
C ILE A 240 -3.46 -4.30 -11.58
N GLU A 241 -2.50 -5.12 -12.01
CA GLU A 241 -2.57 -5.86 -13.27
C GLU A 241 -3.80 -6.78 -13.29
N ALA A 242 -4.04 -7.53 -12.19
CA ALA A 242 -5.09 -8.53 -12.14
C ALA A 242 -6.51 -7.95 -12.02
N LEU A 243 -6.70 -6.80 -11.34
CA LEU A 243 -8.03 -6.24 -11.04
C LEU A 243 -8.44 -5.09 -11.95
N THR A 244 -7.51 -4.25 -12.39
CA THR A 244 -7.86 -2.99 -13.08
C THR A 244 -7.07 -2.75 -14.35
N GLU A 245 -5.97 -3.43 -14.59
CA GLU A 245 -5.06 -3.19 -15.70
C GLU A 245 -4.71 -1.69 -15.87
N GLY A 246 -4.50 -1.01 -14.72
CA GLY A 246 -4.22 0.44 -14.68
C GLY A 246 -5.43 1.35 -14.97
N GLY A 247 -6.62 0.77 -15.21
CA GLY A 247 -7.88 1.47 -15.49
C GLY A 247 -8.71 1.78 -14.23
N PRO A 248 -9.91 2.36 -14.40
CA PRO A 248 -10.40 3.04 -15.60
C PRO A 248 -9.70 4.40 -15.83
N SER A 249 -9.61 4.81 -17.07
CA SER A 249 -9.02 6.12 -17.47
C SER A 249 -7.63 6.41 -16.89
N LYS A 250 -6.85 5.35 -16.62
CA LYS A 250 -5.52 5.38 -15.98
C LYS A 250 -5.54 5.92 -14.53
N SER A 251 -6.65 5.77 -13.82
CA SER A 251 -6.76 6.18 -12.41
C SER A 251 -5.93 5.29 -11.46
N THR A 252 -5.68 4.04 -11.84
CA THR A 252 -4.86 3.08 -11.09
C THR A 252 -3.52 2.77 -11.78
N TYR A 253 -3.10 3.66 -12.68
CA TYR A 253 -1.89 3.49 -13.49
C TYR A 253 -0.64 3.83 -12.66
N VAL A 254 -0.19 2.89 -11.83
CA VAL A 254 1.01 3.07 -11.00
C VAL A 254 2.30 2.84 -11.78
N MET A 255 3.42 3.28 -11.23
CA MET A 255 4.74 3.25 -11.87
C MET A 255 5.20 1.84 -12.27
N MET A 256 5.00 0.83 -11.42
CA MET A 256 5.35 -0.56 -11.75
C MET A 256 4.50 -1.12 -12.88
N TYR A 257 3.21 -0.79 -12.91
CA TYR A 257 2.34 -1.16 -14.01
C TYR A 257 2.73 -0.43 -15.31
N ALA A 258 3.06 0.86 -15.25
CA ALA A 258 3.52 1.63 -16.38
C ALA A 258 4.83 1.06 -16.99
N LEU A 259 5.75 0.65 -16.12
CA LEU A 259 6.99 -0.02 -16.52
C LEU A 259 6.71 -1.31 -17.30
N PHE A 260 5.81 -2.14 -16.81
CA PHE A 260 5.38 -3.37 -17.46
C PHE A 260 4.69 -3.09 -18.80
N GLU A 261 3.72 -2.17 -18.82
CA GLU A 261 2.99 -1.82 -20.04
C GLU A 261 3.94 -1.27 -21.12
N LYS A 262 4.83 -0.33 -20.76
CA LYS A 262 5.77 0.28 -21.70
C LYS A 262 6.87 -0.69 -22.13
N GLY A 263 7.46 -1.41 -21.19
CA GLY A 263 8.59 -2.29 -21.45
C GLY A 263 8.20 -3.61 -22.12
N ILE A 264 7.17 -4.28 -21.59
CA ILE A 264 6.81 -5.64 -22.03
C ILE A 264 5.69 -5.62 -23.08
N ARG A 265 4.58 -4.89 -22.84
CA ARG A 265 3.44 -4.89 -23.77
C ARG A 265 3.70 -4.03 -25.02
N GLN A 266 4.38 -2.89 -24.87
CA GLN A 266 4.63 -1.93 -25.97
C GLN A 266 6.06 -1.99 -26.51
N ASN A 267 6.95 -2.79 -25.93
CA ASN A 267 8.36 -2.92 -26.30
C ASN A 267 9.17 -1.60 -26.30
N LEU A 268 8.69 -0.57 -25.61
CA LEU A 268 9.33 0.74 -25.50
C LEU A 268 10.35 0.74 -24.36
N ILE A 269 11.47 0.05 -24.57
CA ILE A 269 12.48 -0.21 -23.54
C ILE A 269 13.12 1.08 -23.02
N GLY A 270 13.40 2.06 -23.90
CA GLY A 270 13.98 3.34 -23.48
C GLY A 270 13.09 4.09 -22.48
N VAL A 271 11.77 4.13 -22.72
CA VAL A 271 10.81 4.76 -21.80
C VAL A 271 10.66 3.96 -20.50
N ALA A 272 10.57 2.63 -20.60
CA ALA A 272 10.50 1.76 -19.42
C ALA A 272 11.77 1.89 -18.55
N ALA A 273 12.94 1.98 -19.17
CA ALA A 273 14.20 2.22 -18.48
C ALA A 273 14.22 3.58 -17.76
N ALA A 274 13.67 4.64 -18.36
CA ALA A 274 13.54 5.94 -17.71
C ALA A 274 12.60 5.88 -16.49
N ILE A 275 11.47 5.17 -16.59
CA ILE A 275 10.56 4.92 -15.46
C ILE A 275 11.28 4.13 -14.35
N THR A 276 12.09 3.12 -14.73
CA THR A 276 12.89 2.33 -13.76
C THR A 276 13.90 3.19 -13.02
N VAL A 277 14.60 4.07 -13.71
CA VAL A 277 15.57 4.98 -13.08
C VAL A 277 14.86 5.93 -12.11
N LEU A 278 13.72 6.50 -12.50
CA LEU A 278 12.92 7.35 -11.60
C LEU A 278 12.41 6.57 -10.38
N PHE A 279 11.96 5.33 -10.58
CA PHE A 279 11.56 4.46 -9.49
C PHE A 279 12.71 4.24 -8.48
N LEU A 280 13.91 3.93 -8.97
CA LEU A 280 15.09 3.75 -8.11
C LEU A 280 15.43 5.04 -7.35
N ILE A 281 15.36 6.20 -7.99
CA ILE A 281 15.59 7.51 -7.37
C ILE A 281 14.56 7.75 -6.26
N PHE A 282 13.27 7.52 -6.50
CA PHE A 282 12.23 7.72 -5.49
C PHE A 282 12.40 6.78 -4.29
N VAL A 283 12.65 5.50 -4.53
CA VAL A 283 12.92 4.54 -3.43
C VAL A 283 14.15 4.95 -2.63
N PHE A 284 15.21 5.39 -3.30
CA PHE A 284 16.43 5.84 -2.66
C PHE A 284 16.21 7.09 -1.79
N ILE A 285 15.49 8.09 -2.32
CA ILE A 285 15.15 9.32 -1.58
C ILE A 285 14.32 8.98 -0.34
N ILE A 286 13.30 8.13 -0.47
CA ILE A 286 12.46 7.73 0.65
C ILE A 286 13.28 7.00 1.71
N THR A 287 14.16 6.09 1.29
CA THR A 287 15.06 5.37 2.21
C THR A 287 15.99 6.34 2.96
N LEU A 288 16.54 7.35 2.28
CA LEU A 288 17.37 8.38 2.92
C LEU A 288 16.55 9.23 3.92
N ILE A 289 15.34 9.64 3.55
CA ILE A 289 14.44 10.40 4.44
C ILE A 289 14.12 9.57 5.68
N GLN A 290 13.75 8.30 5.50
CA GLN A 290 13.47 7.39 6.60
C GLN A 290 14.67 7.24 7.53
N ARG A 291 15.85 6.98 6.97
CA ARG A 291 17.08 6.88 7.72
C ARG A 291 17.33 8.14 8.55
N HIS A 292 17.22 9.32 7.94
CA HIS A 292 17.46 10.59 8.63
C HIS A 292 16.45 10.88 9.75
N LEU A 293 15.16 10.61 9.51
CA LEU A 293 14.08 10.93 10.45
C LEU A 293 13.97 9.92 11.59
N VAL A 294 14.20 8.65 11.32
CA VAL A 294 13.88 7.57 12.26
C VAL A 294 15.13 7.11 13.01
N GLU A 295 16.28 6.92 12.35
CA GLU A 295 17.50 6.49 13.02
C GLU A 295 18.01 7.49 14.08
N ARG A 296 17.80 8.80 13.87
CA ARG A 296 18.19 9.81 14.87
C ARG A 296 17.40 9.74 16.18
N ARG A 297 16.25 9.07 16.19
CA ARG A 297 15.37 8.97 17.37
C ARG A 297 15.39 7.57 18.01
N VAL A 298 16.11 6.63 17.43
CA VAL A 298 16.21 5.26 17.93
C VAL A 298 17.52 5.08 18.66
N THR A 299 17.45 4.84 19.95
CA THR A 299 18.59 4.41 20.75
C THR A 299 18.68 2.90 20.62
N TYR A 300 19.73 2.41 19.96
CA TYR A 300 20.06 0.98 19.98
C TYR A 300 20.68 0.68 21.35
N ALA A 301 19.91 0.05 22.23
CA ALA A 301 20.41 -0.46 23.51
C ALA A 301 21.04 -1.83 23.31
#